data_ddd0fc24ba53f89e2d59688b1d5672a4
#
_entry.id   ddd0fc24ba53f89e2d59688b1d5672a4
#
_cell.length_a   1.000
_cell.length_b   1.000
_cell.length_c   1.000
_cell.angle_alpha   90.00
_cell.angle_beta   90.00
_cell.angle_gamma   90.00
#
_symmetry.space_group_name_H-M   'P 1'
#
loop_
_entity.id
_entity.type
_entity.pdbx_description
1 polymer ?
#
loop_
_entity_poly.entity_id
_entity_poly.type
_entity_poly.pdbx_seq_one_letter_code
_entity_poly.pdbx_strand_id
1 'polypeptide(L)'
;MRIQTFSMFAVLLLPILSACSSTDSKDRQVYIEQCMYPNAAIKTAVRSEQTCSCRYDSIREVFGRPFYTVPITSEDDKKRLDYARGYTAGKCGA
;
A
#
# COMPACT_ATOMS: atom_id res chain seq x y z
N MET A 1 6.53 41.19 8.69
CA MET A 1 5.61 41.06 7.55
C MET A 1 6.04 40.03 6.55
N ARG A 2 7.29 40.03 6.16
CA ARG A 2 7.80 39.05 5.19
C ARG A 2 7.76 37.64 5.71
N ILE A 3 7.97 37.45 6.98
CA ILE A 3 7.97 36.13 7.63
C ILE A 3 6.60 35.46 7.49
N GLN A 4 5.53 36.24 7.57
CA GLN A 4 4.18 35.68 7.43
C GLN A 4 3.92 35.09 6.05
N THR A 5 4.49 35.71 5.03
CA THR A 5 4.35 35.24 3.66
C THR A 5 4.97 33.84 3.48
N PHE A 6 6.15 33.65 4.07
CA PHE A 6 6.81 32.34 4.02
C PHE A 6 6.04 31.24 4.71
N SER A 7 5.43 31.58 5.84
CA SER A 7 4.61 30.61 6.59
C SER A 7 3.42 30.14 5.77
N MET A 8 2.84 31.01 4.98
CA MET A 8 1.71 30.65 4.13
C MET A 8 2.10 29.65 3.05
N PHE A 9 3.28 29.79 2.45
CA PHE A 9 3.73 28.85 1.46
C PHE A 9 3.92 27.45 2.06
N ALA A 10 4.50 27.37 3.23
CA ALA A 10 4.71 26.09 3.89
C ALA A 10 3.39 25.36 4.15
N VAL A 11 2.37 26.09 4.57
CA VAL A 11 1.06 25.52 4.86
C VAL A 11 0.40 24.98 3.59
N LEU A 12 0.55 25.67 2.48
CA LEU A 12 -0.06 25.25 1.21
C LEU A 12 0.56 23.96 0.66
N LEU A 13 1.84 23.72 0.89
CA LEU A 13 2.51 22.51 0.39
C LEU A 13 2.09 21.26 1.14
N LEU A 14 1.85 21.34 2.44
CA LEU A 14 1.50 20.19 3.27
C LEU A 14 0.24 19.45 2.81
N PRO A 15 -0.88 20.11 2.52
CA PRO A 15 -2.08 19.42 2.05
C PRO A 15 -1.88 18.66 0.75
N ILE A 16 -1.07 19.19 -0.15
CA ILE A 16 -0.80 18.53 -1.44
C ILE A 16 -0.07 17.21 -1.22
N LEU A 17 0.94 17.18 -0.37
CA LEU A 17 1.68 15.98 -0.06
C LEU A 17 0.81 14.92 0.59
N SER A 18 -0.07 15.33 1.52
CA SER A 18 -0.99 14.41 2.18
C SER A 18 -1.95 13.76 1.18
N ALA A 19 -2.45 14.54 0.22
CA ALA A 19 -3.36 14.03 -0.80
C ALA A 19 -2.68 13.00 -1.70
N CYS A 20 -1.41 13.19 -2.07
CA CYS A 20 -0.68 12.27 -2.93
C CYS A 20 -0.43 10.92 -2.28
N SER A 21 -0.24 10.88 -0.95
CA SER A 21 0.09 9.64 -0.25
C SER A 21 -1.14 8.89 0.26
N SER A 22 -2.33 9.48 0.24
CA SER A 22 -3.52 8.88 0.88
C SER A 22 -3.99 7.60 0.20
N THR A 23 -3.90 7.51 -1.13
CA THR A 23 -4.32 6.31 -1.87
C THR A 23 -3.41 5.13 -1.55
N ASP A 24 -2.09 5.35 -1.55
CA ASP A 24 -1.14 4.32 -1.19
C ASP A 24 -1.33 3.85 0.25
N SER A 25 -1.53 4.78 1.18
CA SER A 25 -1.73 4.45 2.59
C SER A 25 -2.97 3.60 2.80
N LYS A 26 -4.05 3.95 2.13
CA LYS A 26 -5.32 3.21 2.25
C LYS A 26 -5.20 1.82 1.65
N ASP A 27 -4.61 1.70 0.47
CA ASP A 27 -4.40 0.43 -0.20
C ASP A 27 -3.59 -0.51 0.68
N ARG A 28 -2.51 -0.01 1.27
CA ARG A 28 -1.65 -0.75 2.15
C ARG A 28 -2.37 -1.19 3.43
N GLN A 29 -3.10 -0.28 4.04
CA GLN A 29 -3.84 -0.56 5.26
C GLN A 29 -4.87 -1.66 5.07
N VAL A 30 -5.66 -1.59 4.01
CA VAL A 30 -6.68 -2.60 3.71
C VAL A 30 -6.04 -3.95 3.43
N TYR A 31 -4.95 -3.96 2.66
CA TYR A 31 -4.23 -5.19 2.37
C TYR A 31 -3.73 -5.86 3.65
N ILE A 32 -3.05 -5.12 4.50
CA ILE A 32 -2.47 -5.67 5.74
C ILE A 32 -3.56 -6.21 6.64
N GLU A 33 -4.66 -5.47 6.77
CA GLU A 33 -5.77 -5.90 7.61
C GLU A 33 -6.36 -7.22 7.11
N GLN A 34 -6.60 -7.36 5.82
CA GLN A 34 -7.14 -8.59 5.26
C GLN A 34 -6.14 -9.73 5.21
N CYS A 35 -4.87 -9.41 5.11
CA CYS A 35 -3.80 -10.40 5.20
C CYS A 35 -3.75 -11.02 6.60
N MET A 36 -3.92 -10.22 7.63
CA MET A 36 -3.92 -10.67 9.02
C MET A 36 -5.24 -11.35 9.40
N TYR A 37 -6.35 -10.81 8.94
CA TYR A 37 -7.69 -11.27 9.28
C TYR A 37 -8.52 -11.49 8.02
N PRO A 38 -8.36 -12.65 7.36
CA PRO A 38 -9.00 -12.90 6.05
C PRO A 38 -10.54 -12.87 6.07
N ASN A 39 -11.17 -13.06 7.22
CA ASN A 39 -12.61 -12.92 7.33
C ASN A 39 -13.01 -12.48 8.74
N ALA A 40 -14.28 -12.05 8.89
CA ALA A 40 -14.76 -11.46 10.13
C ALA A 40 -14.83 -12.45 11.32
N ALA A 41 -14.83 -13.75 11.04
CA ALA A 41 -14.89 -14.76 12.09
C ALA A 41 -13.54 -14.95 12.80
N ILE A 42 -12.45 -14.51 12.16
CA ILE A 42 -11.11 -14.69 12.70
C ILE A 42 -10.81 -13.58 13.71
N LYS A 43 -10.55 -14.00 14.94
CA LYS A 43 -10.28 -13.08 16.06
C LYS A 43 -8.79 -12.90 16.33
N THR A 44 -7.97 -13.87 15.89
CA THR A 44 -6.53 -13.84 16.08
C THR A 44 -5.88 -13.79 14.70
N ALA A 45 -4.90 -12.94 14.53
CA ALA A 45 -4.23 -12.79 13.27
C ALA A 45 -3.62 -14.10 12.77
N VAL A 46 -3.89 -14.48 11.52
CA VAL A 46 -3.32 -15.70 10.92
C VAL A 46 -1.89 -15.45 10.43
N ARG A 47 -1.50 -14.20 10.25
CA ARG A 47 -0.14 -13.79 9.90
C ARG A 47 0.22 -12.57 10.70
N SER A 48 1.52 -12.35 10.91
CA SER A 48 1.98 -11.15 11.61
C SER A 48 1.84 -9.93 10.71
N GLU A 49 1.69 -8.77 11.33
CA GLU A 49 1.69 -7.51 10.60
C GLU A 49 2.98 -7.33 9.81
N GLN A 50 4.10 -7.76 10.38
CA GLN A 50 5.40 -7.67 9.73
C GLN A 50 5.43 -8.46 8.42
N THR A 51 4.93 -9.69 8.43
CA THR A 51 4.86 -10.52 7.23
C THR A 51 3.94 -9.87 6.19
N CYS A 52 2.78 -9.39 6.60
CA CYS A 52 1.84 -8.75 5.69
C CYS A 52 2.39 -7.45 5.10
N SER A 53 3.10 -6.66 5.91
CA SER A 53 3.77 -5.45 5.43
C SER A 53 4.86 -5.77 4.41
N CYS A 54 5.66 -6.79 4.68
CA CYS A 54 6.69 -7.23 3.75
C CYS A 54 6.09 -7.61 2.41
N ARG A 55 4.99 -8.36 2.43
CA ARG A 55 4.30 -8.78 1.21
C ARG A 55 3.78 -7.60 0.43
N TYR A 56 3.09 -6.69 1.09
CA TYR A 56 2.55 -5.52 0.40
C TYR A 56 3.66 -4.70 -0.24
N ASP A 57 4.68 -4.36 0.55
CA ASP A 57 5.75 -3.49 0.07
C ASP A 57 6.51 -4.12 -1.08
N SER A 58 6.71 -5.44 -1.06
CA SER A 58 7.40 -6.15 -2.13
C SER A 58 6.56 -6.18 -3.42
N ILE A 59 5.27 -6.45 -3.31
CA ILE A 59 4.37 -6.43 -4.47
C ILE A 59 4.31 -5.01 -5.04
N ARG A 60 4.16 -4.02 -4.18
CA ARG A 60 4.07 -2.62 -4.56
C ARG A 60 5.30 -2.16 -5.33
N GLU A 61 6.47 -2.60 -4.89
CA GLU A 61 7.74 -2.27 -5.55
C GLU A 61 7.83 -2.88 -6.94
N VAL A 62 7.50 -4.15 -7.08
CA VAL A 62 7.58 -4.85 -8.37
C VAL A 62 6.49 -4.42 -9.33
N PHE A 63 5.26 -4.30 -8.84
CA PHE A 63 4.12 -3.90 -9.68
C PHE A 63 4.16 -2.42 -10.03
N GLY A 64 4.63 -1.57 -9.12
CA GLY A 64 4.88 -0.16 -9.38
C GLY A 64 3.76 0.79 -8.99
N ARG A 65 2.61 0.30 -8.54
CA ARG A 65 1.49 1.13 -8.12
C ARG A 65 0.56 0.37 -7.17
N PRO A 66 -0.40 1.05 -6.51
CA PRO A 66 -1.38 0.36 -5.66
C PRO A 66 -2.13 -0.69 -6.46
N PHE A 67 -2.46 -1.81 -5.81
CA PHE A 67 -3.02 -2.95 -6.54
C PHE A 67 -4.17 -3.65 -5.83
N TYR A 68 -4.40 -3.36 -4.55
CA TYR A 68 -5.35 -4.15 -3.79
C TYR A 68 -6.76 -3.59 -3.84
N THR A 69 -6.89 -2.28 -3.67
CA THR A 69 -8.19 -1.60 -3.69
C THR A 69 -8.45 -0.92 -5.03
N VAL A 70 -7.55 -1.06 -5.99
CA VAL A 70 -7.63 -0.43 -7.30
C VAL A 70 -7.91 -1.51 -8.35
N PRO A 71 -8.83 -1.28 -9.30
CA PRO A 71 -9.12 -2.28 -10.33
C PRO A 71 -7.91 -2.58 -11.21
N ILE A 72 -7.70 -3.86 -11.48
CA ILE A 72 -6.64 -4.35 -12.38
C ILE A 72 -7.35 -5.01 -13.56
N THR A 73 -7.38 -4.35 -14.70
CA THR A 73 -8.19 -4.78 -15.84
C THR A 73 -7.39 -5.27 -17.04
N SER A 74 -6.16 -4.76 -17.24
CA SER A 74 -5.38 -5.17 -18.40
C SER A 74 -4.70 -6.52 -18.16
N GLU A 75 -4.56 -7.31 -19.23
CA GLU A 75 -3.90 -8.61 -19.14
C GLU A 75 -2.44 -8.48 -18.76
N ASP A 76 -1.75 -7.46 -19.25
CA ASP A 76 -0.36 -7.22 -18.90
C ASP A 76 -0.21 -6.94 -17.41
N ASP A 77 -1.10 -6.13 -16.84
CA ASP A 77 -1.08 -5.82 -15.43
C ASP A 77 -1.37 -7.05 -14.58
N LYS A 78 -2.30 -7.89 -15.01
CA LYS A 78 -2.59 -9.15 -14.30
C LYS A 78 -1.37 -10.05 -14.26
N LYS A 79 -0.66 -10.19 -15.37
CA LYS A 79 0.57 -10.98 -15.42
C LYS A 79 1.66 -10.42 -14.54
N ARG A 80 1.83 -9.10 -14.55
CA ARG A 80 2.82 -8.43 -13.71
C ARG A 80 2.50 -8.60 -12.24
N LEU A 81 1.23 -8.53 -11.88
CA LEU A 81 0.81 -8.72 -10.51
C LEU A 81 1.03 -10.15 -10.04
N ASP A 82 0.74 -11.14 -10.89
CA ASP A 82 1.00 -12.54 -10.58
C ASP A 82 2.49 -12.79 -10.36
N TYR A 83 3.33 -12.21 -11.21
CA TYR A 83 4.78 -12.28 -11.03
C TYR A 83 5.21 -11.66 -9.71
N ALA A 84 4.68 -10.50 -9.37
CA ALA A 84 5.01 -9.81 -8.14
C ALA A 84 4.62 -10.64 -6.91
N ARG A 85 3.48 -11.31 -6.95
CA ARG A 85 3.03 -12.20 -5.87
C ARG A 85 3.95 -13.39 -5.69
N GLY A 86 4.39 -13.99 -6.79
CA GLY A 86 5.33 -15.10 -6.72
C GLY A 86 6.67 -14.68 -6.15
N TYR A 87 7.18 -13.55 -6.58
CA TYR A 87 8.42 -12.98 -6.05
C TYR A 87 8.32 -12.74 -4.55
N THR A 88 7.20 -12.19 -4.12
CA THR A 88 6.94 -11.86 -2.72
C THR A 88 6.90 -13.11 -1.84
N ALA A 89 6.29 -14.19 -2.33
CA ALA A 89 6.23 -15.45 -1.57
C ALA A 89 7.63 -15.96 -1.22
N GLY A 90 8.58 -15.81 -2.14
CA GLY A 90 9.96 -16.21 -1.89
C GLY A 90 10.69 -15.27 -0.93
N LYS A 91 10.33 -13.98 -0.94
CA LYS A 91 11.04 -12.97 -0.16
C LYS A 91 10.54 -12.85 1.28
N CYS A 92 9.22 -12.86 1.45
CA CYS A 92 8.61 -12.60 2.76
C CYS A 92 8.16 -13.85 3.51
N GLY A 93 8.21 -15.00 2.84
CA GLY A 93 7.70 -16.24 3.40
C GLY A 93 6.18 -16.33 3.33
N ALA A 94 5.66 -17.40 3.85
CA ALA A 94 4.24 -17.70 3.81
C ALA A 94 3.41 -16.87 4.78
#